data_e64e7cef16ece3b9223fb5919a644c9e
#
_entry.id   e64e7cef16ece3b9223fb5919a644c9e
#
_cell.length_a   1.000
_cell.length_b   1.000
_cell.length_c   1.000
_cell.angle_alpha   90.00
_cell.angle_beta   90.00
_cell.angle_gamma   90.00
#
_symmetry.space_group_name_H-M   'P 1'
#
loop_
_entity.id
_entity.type
_entity.pdbx_description
1 polymer ?
#
loop_
_entity_poly.entity_id
_entity_poly.type
_entity_poly.pdbx_seq_one_letter_code
_entity_poly.pdbx_strand_id
1 'polypeptide(L)'
;DIDHVPGTNGKYDVVDGFPMGMVSLQDLKDYVSYSKLPFVAKGVLSVQDALKAKEAGCAAIVVSHHHGRLPFAIAPLQVLPLIKDALGDSDMKIFVDCGMDTGYDAYKALALGADGVSVGRGILSPLLKEGKDGVVKKMNKMNEELQEMMMYTGVKDVKHFDKTVLHYLPL
;
A
#
# COMPACT_ATOMS: atom_id res chain seq x y z
N ASP A 1 5.16 -0.07 -10.36
CA ASP A 1 5.83 -0.05 -9.06
C ASP A 1 7.15 0.72 -9.16
N ILE A 2 7.64 1.26 -8.06
CA ILE A 2 8.91 2.00 -7.96
C ILE A 2 10.13 1.07 -7.87
N ASP A 3 10.21 0.08 -8.72
CA ASP A 3 11.27 -0.93 -8.67
C ASP A 3 12.57 -0.53 -9.37
N HIS A 4 12.52 0.46 -10.23
CA HIS A 4 13.71 0.95 -10.90
C HIS A 4 14.59 1.72 -9.90
N VAL A 5 15.87 1.47 -10.00
CA VAL A 5 16.90 2.21 -9.25
C VAL A 5 17.58 3.14 -10.22
N PRO A 6 17.89 4.40 -9.85
CA PRO A 6 18.75 5.22 -10.66
C PRO A 6 20.07 4.48 -10.90
N GLY A 7 20.41 4.29 -12.16
CA GLY A 7 21.68 3.69 -12.52
C GLY A 7 22.86 4.62 -12.20
N THR A 8 24.06 4.13 -12.44
CA THR A 8 25.28 4.92 -12.25
C THR A 8 25.28 6.18 -13.12
N ASN A 9 25.88 7.25 -12.64
CA ASN A 9 26.00 8.54 -13.35
C ASN A 9 24.67 9.26 -13.64
N GLY A 10 23.66 9.09 -12.80
CA GLY A 10 22.37 9.77 -12.94
C GLY A 10 21.53 9.31 -14.13
N LYS A 11 21.87 8.17 -14.72
CA LYS A 11 21.05 7.53 -15.76
C LYS A 11 20.13 6.50 -15.11
N TYR A 12 19.02 6.20 -15.79
CA TYR A 12 18.16 5.09 -15.38
C TYR A 12 18.81 3.75 -15.69
N ASP A 13 18.51 2.74 -14.87
CA ASP A 13 18.90 1.37 -15.15
C ASP A 13 18.25 0.87 -16.45
N VAL A 14 18.92 -0.09 -17.07
CA VAL A 14 18.41 -0.78 -18.28
C VAL A 14 18.18 -2.24 -17.89
N VAL A 15 16.95 -2.71 -18.05
CA VAL A 15 16.56 -4.10 -17.79
C VAL A 15 16.10 -4.71 -19.12
N ASP A 16 16.76 -5.79 -19.53
CA ASP A 16 16.47 -6.50 -20.80
C ASP A 16 16.44 -5.58 -22.03
N GLY A 17 17.32 -4.56 -22.06
CA GLY A 17 17.42 -3.60 -23.16
C GLY A 17 16.43 -2.43 -23.08
N PHE A 18 15.55 -2.39 -22.08
CA PHE A 18 14.60 -1.31 -21.87
C PHE A 18 15.06 -0.37 -20.76
N PRO A 19 15.18 0.95 -21.04
CA PRO A 19 15.50 1.91 -19.99
C PRO A 19 14.33 1.99 -19.00
N MET A 20 14.64 1.80 -17.73
CA MET A 20 13.71 2.05 -16.64
C MET A 20 13.65 3.56 -16.41
N GLY A 21 12.47 4.11 -16.30
CA GLY A 21 12.32 5.56 -16.19
C GLY A 21 11.05 5.99 -15.46
N MET A 22 10.87 7.29 -15.35
CA MET A 22 9.66 7.87 -14.81
C MET A 22 8.47 7.53 -15.73
N VAL A 23 7.37 7.15 -15.10
CA VAL A 23 6.08 6.95 -15.80
C VAL A 23 5.35 8.28 -15.83
N SER A 24 5.09 8.80 -17.05
CA SER A 24 4.28 9.99 -17.22
C SER A 24 2.78 9.68 -16.99
N LEU A 25 1.98 10.73 -16.85
CA LEU A 25 0.52 10.56 -16.78
C LEU A 25 -0.05 9.91 -18.06
N GLN A 26 0.53 10.24 -19.22
CA GLN A 26 0.09 9.65 -20.49
C GLN A 26 0.44 8.16 -20.55
N ASP A 27 1.67 7.78 -20.15
CA ASP A 27 2.05 6.37 -20.08
C ASP A 27 1.11 5.58 -19.17
N LEU A 28 0.74 6.17 -18.02
CA LEU A 28 -0.18 5.54 -17.09
C LEU A 28 -1.58 5.37 -17.69
N LYS A 29 -2.09 6.37 -18.41
CA LYS A 29 -3.35 6.27 -19.17
C LYS A 29 -3.29 5.16 -20.24
N ASP A 30 -2.18 5.06 -20.93
CA ASP A 30 -1.97 4.02 -21.95
C ASP A 30 -1.95 2.63 -21.30
N TYR A 31 -1.24 2.44 -20.18
CA TYR A 31 -1.23 1.17 -19.45
C TYR A 31 -2.62 0.75 -18.96
N VAL A 32 -3.40 1.69 -18.43
CA VAL A 32 -4.79 1.45 -18.03
C VAL A 32 -5.62 0.98 -19.22
N SER A 33 -5.39 1.55 -20.41
CA SER A 33 -6.13 1.24 -21.64
C SER A 33 -5.82 -0.13 -22.24
N TYR A 34 -4.65 -0.70 -21.97
CA TYR A 34 -4.22 -1.99 -22.56
C TYR A 34 -4.97 -3.21 -22.01
N SER A 35 -5.60 -3.09 -20.85
CA SER A 35 -6.27 -4.22 -20.21
C SER A 35 -7.72 -3.89 -19.89
N LYS A 36 -8.58 -4.91 -19.98
CA LYS A 36 -9.95 -4.83 -19.45
C LYS A 36 -10.02 -5.13 -17.95
N LEU A 37 -8.91 -5.58 -17.36
CA LEU A 37 -8.82 -5.83 -15.93
C LEU A 37 -8.58 -4.51 -15.18
N PRO A 38 -9.06 -4.42 -13.93
CA PRO A 38 -8.77 -3.26 -13.08
C PRO A 38 -7.26 -3.05 -12.95
N PHE A 39 -6.80 -1.83 -13.23
CA PHE A 39 -5.38 -1.47 -13.12
C PHE A 39 -5.09 -0.90 -11.74
N VAL A 40 -4.02 -1.37 -11.11
CA VAL A 40 -3.58 -0.93 -9.79
C VAL A 40 -2.20 -0.28 -9.89
N ALA A 41 -2.11 1.01 -9.58
CA ALA A 41 -0.83 1.70 -9.51
C ALA A 41 -0.20 1.50 -8.13
N LYS A 42 1.02 0.92 -8.08
CA LYS A 42 1.75 0.67 -6.82
C LYS A 42 2.97 1.58 -6.71
N GLY A 43 3.33 1.95 -5.48
CA GLY A 43 4.45 2.86 -5.21
C GLY A 43 4.01 4.32 -5.05
N VAL A 44 2.74 4.54 -4.79
CA VAL A 44 2.18 5.89 -4.58
C VAL A 44 2.49 6.37 -3.17
N LEU A 45 3.18 7.51 -3.05
CA LEU A 45 3.58 8.10 -1.76
C LEU A 45 3.30 9.61 -1.66
N SER A 46 2.56 10.15 -2.61
CA SER A 46 2.16 11.56 -2.57
C SER A 46 0.70 11.75 -2.97
N VAL A 47 0.10 12.81 -2.48
CA VAL A 47 -1.25 13.24 -2.91
C VAL A 47 -1.27 13.46 -4.43
N GLN A 48 -0.23 14.09 -4.97
CA GLN A 48 -0.16 14.38 -6.40
C GLN A 48 -0.18 13.11 -7.24
N ASP A 49 0.59 12.09 -6.85
CA ASP A 49 0.61 10.83 -7.61
C ASP A 49 -0.67 10.03 -7.46
N ALA A 50 -1.32 10.09 -6.29
CA ALA A 50 -2.65 9.52 -6.10
C ALA A 50 -3.70 10.17 -7.01
N LEU A 51 -3.68 11.50 -7.15
CA LEU A 51 -4.57 12.22 -8.06
C LEU A 51 -4.27 11.92 -9.53
N LYS A 52 -3.01 11.78 -9.92
CA LYS A 52 -2.63 11.32 -11.27
C LYS A 52 -3.12 9.91 -11.55
N ALA A 53 -2.98 8.99 -10.60
CA ALA A 53 -3.50 7.64 -10.74
C ALA A 53 -5.03 7.63 -10.93
N LYS A 54 -5.74 8.47 -10.17
CA LYS A 54 -7.19 8.67 -10.33
C LYS A 54 -7.53 9.23 -11.72
N GLU A 55 -6.81 10.27 -12.17
CA GLU A 55 -6.99 10.88 -13.51
C GLU A 55 -6.70 9.88 -14.64
N ALA A 56 -5.73 8.99 -14.45
CA ALA A 56 -5.41 7.96 -15.43
C ALA A 56 -6.46 6.84 -15.50
N GLY A 57 -7.40 6.77 -14.56
CA GLY A 57 -8.43 5.73 -14.51
C GLY A 57 -8.00 4.46 -13.78
N CYS A 58 -6.99 4.53 -12.91
CA CYS A 58 -6.63 3.41 -12.07
C CYS A 58 -7.80 3.02 -11.14
N ALA A 59 -8.08 1.74 -11.02
CA ALA A 59 -9.11 1.23 -10.12
C ALA A 59 -8.68 1.25 -8.66
N ALA A 60 -7.37 1.19 -8.42
CA ALA A 60 -6.79 1.24 -7.08
C ALA A 60 -5.36 1.78 -7.11
N ILE A 61 -4.91 2.17 -5.92
CA ILE A 61 -3.49 2.44 -5.63
C ILE A 61 -2.99 1.57 -4.49
N VAL A 62 -1.67 1.33 -4.47
CA VAL A 62 -0.98 0.81 -3.28
C VAL A 62 -0.05 1.90 -2.77
N VAL A 63 -0.35 2.41 -1.56
CA VAL A 63 0.51 3.36 -0.85
C VAL A 63 1.72 2.58 -0.33
N SER A 64 2.90 2.84 -0.92
CA SER A 64 4.05 1.97 -0.76
C SER A 64 5.36 2.68 -1.08
N HIS A 65 6.40 2.44 -0.27
CA HIS A 65 7.79 2.76 -0.61
C HIS A 65 8.61 1.51 -0.97
N HIS A 66 7.91 0.43 -1.33
CA HIS A 66 8.49 -0.86 -1.70
C HIS A 66 9.53 -1.36 -0.67
N HIS A 67 9.16 -1.28 0.61
CA HIS A 67 9.96 -1.73 1.75
C HIS A 67 11.37 -1.10 1.80
N GLY A 68 11.41 0.23 1.65
CA GLY A 68 12.65 1.01 1.76
C GLY A 68 13.50 1.06 0.50
N ARG A 69 12.99 0.65 -0.65
CA ARG A 69 13.69 0.88 -1.93
C ARG A 69 13.87 2.35 -2.25
N LEU A 70 12.89 3.17 -1.88
CA LEU A 70 13.01 4.61 -1.99
C LEU A 70 13.73 5.15 -0.76
N PRO A 71 14.97 5.66 -0.87
CA PRO A 71 15.69 6.24 0.25
C PRO A 71 14.93 7.43 0.85
N PHE A 72 14.94 7.54 2.16
CA PHE A 72 14.28 8.65 2.90
C PHE A 72 12.76 8.78 2.64
N ALA A 73 12.12 7.73 2.12
CA ALA A 73 10.68 7.74 1.90
C ALA A 73 9.91 7.86 3.22
N ILE A 74 8.83 8.62 3.17
CA ILE A 74 7.87 8.67 4.27
C ILE A 74 7.22 7.29 4.49
N ALA A 75 6.92 6.94 5.73
CA ALA A 75 6.17 5.72 6.01
C ALA A 75 4.76 5.80 5.42
N PRO A 76 4.26 4.74 4.73
CA PRO A 76 2.95 4.76 4.06
C PRO A 76 1.80 5.21 4.95
N LEU A 77 1.76 4.80 6.22
CA LEU A 77 0.71 5.19 7.15
C LEU A 77 0.72 6.69 7.51
N GLN A 78 1.85 7.38 7.34
CA GLN A 78 1.93 8.82 7.58
C GLN A 78 1.32 9.64 6.44
N VAL A 79 1.43 9.17 5.20
CA VAL A 79 0.87 9.87 4.03
C VAL A 79 -0.54 9.42 3.69
N LEU A 80 -0.95 8.23 4.14
CA LEU A 80 -2.26 7.64 3.84
C LEU A 80 -3.44 8.57 4.15
N PRO A 81 -3.54 9.24 5.32
CA PRO A 81 -4.65 10.14 5.60
C PRO A 81 -4.76 11.29 4.62
N LEU A 82 -3.63 11.88 4.23
CA LEU A 82 -3.59 12.98 3.26
C LEU A 82 -4.06 12.53 1.87
N ILE A 83 -3.67 11.32 1.46
CA ILE A 83 -4.12 10.71 0.21
C ILE A 83 -5.62 10.43 0.27
N LYS A 84 -6.10 9.84 1.35
CA LYS A 84 -7.53 9.54 1.55
C LYS A 84 -8.39 10.79 1.50
N ASP A 85 -7.97 11.83 2.19
CA ASP A 85 -8.69 13.12 2.21
C ASP A 85 -8.71 13.77 0.81
N ALA A 86 -7.61 13.73 0.07
CA ALA A 86 -7.52 14.29 -1.28
C ALA A 86 -8.35 13.52 -2.32
N LEU A 87 -8.46 12.20 -2.16
CA LEU A 87 -9.29 11.36 -3.04
C LEU A 87 -10.79 11.50 -2.74
N GLY A 88 -11.15 11.90 -1.52
CA GLY A 88 -12.54 12.11 -1.09
C GLY A 88 -13.41 10.86 -1.27
N ASP A 89 -14.61 11.05 -1.82
CA ASP A 89 -15.60 10.00 -2.08
C ASP A 89 -15.34 9.23 -3.39
N SER A 90 -14.09 9.18 -3.83
CA SER A 90 -13.72 8.41 -5.03
C SER A 90 -13.93 6.91 -4.80
N ASP A 91 -14.42 6.21 -5.84
CA ASP A 91 -14.53 4.74 -5.85
C ASP A 91 -13.18 4.03 -5.93
N MET A 92 -12.09 4.76 -6.21
CA MET A 92 -10.74 4.20 -6.30
C MET A 92 -10.31 3.61 -4.96
N LYS A 93 -9.90 2.34 -4.96
CA LYS A 93 -9.49 1.63 -3.76
C LYS A 93 -8.08 2.01 -3.33
N ILE A 94 -7.85 2.02 -2.03
CA ILE A 94 -6.55 2.34 -1.42
C ILE A 94 -6.06 1.11 -0.66
N PHE A 95 -4.98 0.52 -1.14
CA PHE A 95 -4.26 -0.52 -0.42
C PHE A 95 -2.97 0.05 0.17
N VAL A 96 -2.46 -0.60 1.21
CA VAL A 96 -1.22 -0.21 1.88
C VAL A 96 -0.35 -1.44 2.09
N ASP A 97 0.94 -1.29 1.89
CA ASP A 97 1.93 -2.29 2.28
C ASP A 97 3.08 -1.66 3.09
N CYS A 98 4.18 -2.38 3.25
CA CYS A 98 5.37 -1.97 4.00
C CYS A 98 5.12 -1.88 5.51
N GLY A 99 5.62 -2.90 6.22
CA GLY A 99 5.50 -2.98 7.68
C GLY A 99 4.14 -3.50 8.17
N MET A 100 3.37 -4.14 7.31
CA MET A 100 2.12 -4.81 7.67
C MET A 100 2.43 -6.23 8.18
N ASP A 101 2.93 -6.34 9.41
CA ASP A 101 3.38 -7.61 9.99
C ASP A 101 2.46 -8.17 11.06
N THR A 102 1.56 -7.36 11.59
CA THR A 102 0.60 -7.75 12.64
C THR A 102 -0.82 -7.31 12.28
N GLY A 103 -1.82 -7.91 12.94
CA GLY A 103 -3.20 -7.44 12.87
C GLY A 103 -3.37 -6.02 13.43
N TYR A 104 -2.51 -5.62 14.35
CA TYR A 104 -2.48 -4.25 14.90
C TYR A 104 -2.03 -3.22 13.83
N ASP A 105 -1.10 -3.59 12.95
CA ASP A 105 -0.71 -2.72 11.83
C ASP A 105 -1.84 -2.63 10.81
N ALA A 106 -2.50 -3.75 10.51
CA ALA A 106 -3.66 -3.77 9.64
C ALA A 106 -4.80 -2.90 10.20
N TYR A 107 -5.06 -2.98 11.51
CA TYR A 107 -6.05 -2.13 12.19
C TYR A 107 -5.76 -0.63 11.95
N LYS A 108 -4.52 -0.20 12.17
CA LYS A 108 -4.12 1.21 11.97
C LYS A 108 -4.35 1.66 10.53
N ALA A 109 -3.93 0.83 9.56
CA ALA A 109 -4.10 1.15 8.14
C ALA A 109 -5.59 1.29 7.76
N LEU A 110 -6.44 0.37 8.18
CA LEU A 110 -7.88 0.40 7.93
C LEU A 110 -8.54 1.61 8.61
N ALA A 111 -8.19 1.89 9.87
CA ALA A 111 -8.71 3.05 10.59
C ALA A 111 -8.26 4.39 9.97
N LEU A 112 -7.12 4.44 9.28
CA LEU A 112 -6.63 5.60 8.53
C LEU A 112 -7.24 5.72 7.13
N GLY A 113 -8.11 4.78 6.72
CA GLY A 113 -8.88 4.86 5.49
C GLY A 113 -8.38 3.99 4.34
N ALA A 114 -7.53 3.00 4.61
CA ALA A 114 -7.23 1.96 3.62
C ALA A 114 -8.43 1.02 3.43
N ASP A 115 -8.64 0.53 2.21
CA ASP A 115 -9.60 -0.53 1.90
C ASP A 115 -9.03 -1.93 2.19
N GLY A 116 -7.71 -2.04 2.33
CA GLY A 116 -7.05 -3.29 2.66
C GLY A 116 -5.55 -3.13 2.82
N VAL A 117 -4.91 -4.18 3.34
CA VAL A 117 -3.46 -4.24 3.53
C VAL A 117 -2.85 -5.40 2.76
N SER A 118 -1.59 -5.24 2.33
CA SER A 118 -0.83 -6.29 1.68
C SER A 118 0.32 -6.73 2.56
N VAL A 119 0.36 -8.04 2.85
CA VAL A 119 1.41 -8.66 3.65
C VAL A 119 2.42 -9.31 2.71
N GLY A 120 3.57 -8.68 2.55
CA GLY A 120 4.65 -9.17 1.68
C GLY A 120 5.62 -10.09 2.43
N ARG A 121 6.78 -9.55 2.78
CA ARG A 121 7.88 -10.33 3.40
C ARG A 121 7.54 -10.95 4.76
N GLY A 122 6.56 -10.42 5.46
CA GLY A 122 6.10 -10.99 6.74
C GLY A 122 5.65 -12.44 6.67
N ILE A 123 5.28 -12.94 5.47
CA ILE A 123 4.93 -14.34 5.26
C ILE A 123 6.11 -15.23 4.84
N LEU A 124 7.25 -14.66 4.45
CA LEU A 124 8.38 -15.47 3.93
C LEU A 124 8.97 -16.41 4.97
N SER A 125 9.21 -15.91 6.19
CA SER A 125 9.76 -16.77 7.25
C SER A 125 8.82 -17.90 7.64
N PRO A 126 7.52 -17.67 7.87
CA PRO A 126 6.56 -18.76 8.06
C PRO A 126 6.50 -19.74 6.89
N LEU A 127 6.51 -19.23 5.65
CA LEU A 127 6.49 -20.06 4.45
C LEU A 127 7.73 -20.98 4.36
N LEU A 128 8.91 -20.43 4.63
CA LEU A 128 10.16 -21.18 4.57
C LEU A 128 10.27 -22.23 5.68
N LYS A 129 9.70 -21.98 6.85
CA LYS A 129 9.76 -22.89 8.01
C LYS A 129 8.72 -24.00 7.97
N GLU A 130 7.49 -23.67 7.61
CA GLU A 130 6.34 -24.57 7.77
C GLU A 130 5.47 -24.66 6.50
N GLY A 131 5.96 -24.16 5.35
CA GLY A 131 5.20 -24.18 4.10
C GLY A 131 3.89 -23.41 4.19
N LYS A 132 2.86 -23.90 3.51
CA LYS A 132 1.53 -23.27 3.51
C LYS A 132 0.93 -23.15 4.91
N ASP A 133 1.19 -24.12 5.78
CA ASP A 133 0.60 -24.15 7.12
C ASP A 133 1.14 -23.00 7.99
N GLY A 134 2.43 -22.65 7.82
CA GLY A 134 3.03 -21.48 8.44
C GLY A 134 2.39 -20.18 7.98
N VAL A 135 2.07 -20.06 6.69
CA VAL A 135 1.36 -18.89 6.16
C VAL A 135 -0.05 -18.81 6.74
N VAL A 136 -0.80 -19.92 6.77
CA VAL A 136 -2.14 -19.98 7.35
C VAL A 136 -2.13 -19.56 8.82
N LYS A 137 -1.20 -20.12 9.61
CA LYS A 137 -1.04 -19.74 11.03
C LYS A 137 -0.77 -18.25 11.19
N LYS A 138 0.13 -17.70 10.36
CA LYS A 138 0.45 -16.27 10.37
C LYS A 138 -0.78 -15.40 10.08
N MET A 139 -1.53 -15.73 9.04
CA MET A 139 -2.72 -14.97 8.65
C MET A 139 -3.83 -15.08 9.70
N ASN A 140 -4.04 -16.28 10.28
CA ASN A 140 -5.00 -16.45 11.37
C ASN A 140 -4.63 -15.60 12.58
N LYS A 141 -3.35 -15.60 12.98
CA LYS A 141 -2.87 -14.76 14.06
C LYS A 141 -3.11 -13.27 13.79
N MET A 142 -2.83 -12.81 12.57
CA MET A 142 -3.10 -11.40 12.21
C MET A 142 -4.60 -11.08 12.27
N ASN A 143 -5.46 -12.00 11.86
CA ASN A 143 -6.92 -11.82 11.99
C ASN A 143 -7.37 -11.76 13.45
N GLU A 144 -6.82 -12.62 14.31
CA GLU A 144 -7.09 -12.60 15.76
C GLU A 144 -6.68 -11.26 16.40
N GLU A 145 -5.47 -10.78 16.09
CA GLU A 145 -4.96 -9.48 16.56
C GLU A 145 -5.81 -8.30 16.05
N LEU A 146 -6.27 -8.35 14.80
CA LEU A 146 -7.18 -7.35 14.24
C LEU A 146 -8.53 -7.35 14.99
N GLN A 147 -9.11 -8.53 15.20
CA GLN A 147 -10.37 -8.69 15.94
C GLN A 147 -10.24 -8.21 17.38
N GLU A 148 -9.13 -8.52 18.05
CA GLU A 148 -8.83 -8.04 19.39
C GLU A 148 -8.87 -6.51 19.48
N MET A 149 -8.20 -5.83 18.55
CA MET A 149 -8.23 -4.36 18.51
C MET A 149 -9.61 -3.80 18.20
N MET A 150 -10.35 -4.45 17.31
CA MET A 150 -11.74 -4.06 17.04
C MET A 150 -12.61 -4.17 18.29
N MET A 151 -12.41 -5.22 19.09
CA MET A 151 -13.14 -5.41 20.37
C MET A 151 -12.77 -4.31 21.39
N TYR A 152 -11.48 -4.01 21.55
CA TYR A 152 -11.02 -2.95 22.47
C TYR A 152 -11.54 -1.56 22.11
N THR A 153 -11.75 -1.30 20.83
CA THR A 153 -12.16 0.02 20.33
C THR A 153 -13.64 0.12 19.97
N GLY A 154 -14.41 -0.97 20.16
CA GLY A 154 -15.84 -1.02 19.85
C GLY A 154 -16.18 -1.00 18.36
N VAL A 155 -15.20 -1.30 17.48
CA VAL A 155 -15.40 -1.38 16.04
C VAL A 155 -16.09 -2.70 15.69
N LYS A 156 -17.25 -2.62 15.04
CA LYS A 156 -18.10 -3.79 14.75
C LYS A 156 -17.72 -4.53 13.47
N ASP A 157 -17.19 -3.81 12.50
CA ASP A 157 -16.79 -4.39 11.21
C ASP A 157 -15.66 -3.56 10.56
N VAL A 158 -15.03 -4.13 9.53
CA VAL A 158 -13.87 -3.54 8.84
C VAL A 158 -14.21 -2.38 7.89
N LYS A 159 -15.44 -1.89 7.88
CA LYS A 159 -15.87 -0.75 7.06
C LYS A 159 -16.14 0.51 7.87
N HIS A 160 -16.27 0.38 9.17
CA HIS A 160 -16.72 1.46 10.06
C HIS A 160 -15.73 1.67 11.20
N PHE A 161 -14.53 2.14 10.86
CA PHE A 161 -13.51 2.49 11.84
C PHE A 161 -13.71 3.92 12.36
N ASP A 162 -13.48 4.08 13.66
CA ASP A 162 -13.32 5.40 14.28
C ASP A 162 -11.84 5.77 14.32
N LYS A 163 -11.42 6.69 13.43
CA LYS A 163 -10.03 7.15 13.38
C LYS A 163 -9.60 7.96 14.61
N THR A 164 -10.55 8.42 15.45
CA THR A 164 -10.23 9.18 16.66
C THR A 164 -9.55 8.36 17.75
N VAL A 165 -9.59 7.02 17.64
CA VAL A 165 -8.85 6.12 18.54
C VAL A 165 -7.34 6.07 18.23
N LEU A 166 -6.93 6.64 17.11
CA LEU A 166 -5.52 6.71 16.71
C LEU A 166 -4.90 8.02 17.19
N HIS A 167 -3.74 7.90 17.79
CA HIS A 167 -2.96 9.05 18.24
C HIS A 167 -1.63 9.10 17.49
N TYR A 168 -1.30 10.28 16.97
CA TYR A 168 -0.02 10.54 16.35
C TYR A 168 0.93 11.07 17.42
N LEU A 169 2.08 10.45 17.55
CA LEU A 169 3.16 11.06 18.34
C LEU A 169 3.75 12.21 17.51
N PRO A 170 3.85 13.41 18.07
CA PRO A 170 4.57 14.48 17.38
C PRO A 170 6.02 14.02 17.17
N LEU A 171 6.53 14.23 15.97
CA LEU A 171 7.94 13.99 15.61
C LEU A 171 8.80 15.09 16.22
#